data_cfdb18c275f6185a4a5386a0fb19cde2
#
_entry.id   cfdb18c275f6185a4a5386a0fb19cde2
#
_cell.length_a   1.000
_cell.length_b   1.000
_cell.length_c   1.000
_cell.angle_alpha   90.00
_cell.angle_beta   90.00
_cell.angle_gamma   90.00
#
_symmetry.space_group_name_H-M   'P 1'
#
loop_
_entity.id
_entity.type
_entity.pdbx_description
1 polymer ?
#
loop_
_entity_poly.entity_id
_entity_poly.type
_entity_poly.pdbx_seq_one_letter_code
_entity_poly.pdbx_strand_id
1 'polypeptide(L)'
;MTTETTCLSSIWRTDDLVKEFYDIHGRSESYKELNPGNVAYYDGVVYVDLSTIKPMIAMPFHPSNTYTIEELNANLEDILHDVEKKALVSLDGQVEYKLTDKIKNGRLYVDQGIIAGCAGGGFENICAAADILKGKSIGADEFTLSVYPASTPIYVELARNGRLADLMETGAIVKTAFCGPCFGAGDTPANNAFSIRHSTRNFPNREGSKLQNGQISSVALMDARSIAATAANKGYLTAATDMDVEFTGPAYHFDSSIYANRVFDSKGVADPEQEIQFGPNIKDWPEMVALPENLIIKVVSEIHDPVTTTDELIPSGETSSFRSNPLGLAEFALSRKDPAYVGKAKEVQKAQKAIEEGNCPLEALPELKPVMDTVRKTFPDAGEGNLGVGSTIFAVKPGDGSAREQAASCQKVLGGWANIANEYATKRYRSNLINWGMLPFLIEEGDLPFANGDYLFIPEIRKAVEEKASDITAYVVKGDHLEEFH
;
A
#
# COMPACT_ATOMS: atom_id res chain seq x y z
N MET A 1 1.17 3.93 -10.69
CA MET A 1 1.93 3.39 -11.84
C MET A 1 3.09 2.50 -11.39
N THR A 2 4.11 2.99 -10.68
CA THR A 2 5.29 2.18 -10.33
C THR A 2 5.00 0.92 -9.51
N THR A 3 3.97 0.92 -8.67
CA THR A 3 3.57 -0.26 -7.90
C THR A 3 3.04 -1.36 -8.81
N GLU A 4 2.13 -1.02 -9.68
CA GLU A 4 1.42 -1.93 -10.58
C GLU A 4 2.33 -2.49 -11.67
N THR A 5 3.40 -1.78 -12.00
CA THR A 5 4.43 -2.21 -12.97
C THR A 5 5.67 -2.78 -12.29
N THR A 6 5.64 -2.95 -10.97
CA THR A 6 6.76 -3.46 -10.14
C THR A 6 8.08 -2.68 -10.29
N CYS A 7 8.03 -1.46 -10.80
CA CYS A 7 9.20 -0.60 -10.97
C CYS A 7 9.72 -0.07 -9.64
N LEU A 8 11.04 0.06 -9.49
CA LEU A 8 11.65 0.71 -8.34
C LEU A 8 11.29 2.20 -8.27
N SER A 9 11.36 2.89 -9.40
CA SER A 9 11.01 4.31 -9.52
C SER A 9 10.55 4.66 -10.93
N SER A 10 10.06 5.88 -11.13
CA SER A 10 9.85 6.46 -12.46
C SER A 10 10.38 7.88 -12.50
N ILE A 11 11.01 8.25 -13.60
CA ILE A 11 11.55 9.58 -13.85
C ILE A 11 10.81 10.15 -15.06
N TRP A 12 10.25 11.34 -14.89
CA TRP A 12 9.46 12.02 -15.91
C TRP A 12 10.23 13.22 -16.44
N ARG A 13 10.17 13.42 -17.75
CA ARG A 13 10.63 14.69 -18.31
C ARG A 13 9.76 15.82 -17.81
N THR A 14 10.36 16.97 -17.56
CA THR A 14 9.63 18.19 -17.24
C THR A 14 9.17 18.88 -18.54
N ASP A 15 8.07 19.60 -18.45
CA ASP A 15 7.46 20.37 -19.54
C ASP A 15 7.01 21.76 -19.05
N ASP A 16 6.34 22.49 -19.90
CA ASP A 16 5.84 23.84 -19.59
C ASP A 16 4.78 23.82 -18.47
N LEU A 17 3.99 22.74 -18.34
CA LEU A 17 3.00 22.60 -17.26
C LEU A 17 3.68 22.42 -15.89
N VAL A 18 4.79 21.71 -15.84
CA VAL A 18 5.60 21.60 -14.61
C VAL A 18 6.18 22.95 -14.24
N LYS A 19 6.66 23.73 -15.21
CA LYS A 19 7.13 25.09 -14.98
C LYS A 19 6.04 26.01 -14.46
N GLU A 20 4.86 25.99 -15.12
CA GLU A 20 3.68 26.74 -14.69
C GLU A 20 3.25 26.40 -13.26
N PHE A 21 3.30 25.11 -12.89
CA PHE A 21 3.03 24.68 -11.51
C PHE A 21 3.95 25.37 -10.50
N TYR A 22 5.26 25.46 -10.78
CA TYR A 22 6.20 26.17 -9.91
C TYR A 22 5.93 27.66 -9.87
N ASP A 23 5.60 28.26 -11.01
CA ASP A 23 5.30 29.70 -11.14
C ASP A 23 4.03 30.06 -10.33
N ILE A 24 2.95 29.29 -10.44
CA ILE A 24 1.71 29.49 -9.68
C ILE A 24 1.95 29.39 -8.17
N HIS A 25 2.88 28.51 -7.73
CA HIS A 25 3.22 28.34 -6.33
C HIS A 25 4.29 29.31 -5.81
N GLY A 26 4.72 30.30 -6.62
CA GLY A 26 5.74 31.29 -6.25
C GLY A 26 7.14 30.68 -6.04
N ARG A 27 7.46 29.60 -6.76
CA ARG A 27 8.71 28.84 -6.65
C ARG A 27 9.39 28.65 -8.01
N SER A 28 9.30 29.64 -8.88
CA SER A 28 9.85 29.59 -10.25
C SER A 28 11.35 29.21 -10.26
N GLU A 29 12.10 29.66 -9.27
CA GLU A 29 13.52 29.37 -9.09
C GLU A 29 13.82 27.90 -8.78
N SER A 30 12.83 27.16 -8.30
CA SER A 30 12.94 25.72 -8.01
C SER A 30 12.77 24.83 -9.23
N TYR A 31 12.22 25.39 -10.32
CA TYR A 31 12.07 24.62 -11.56
C TYR A 31 13.44 24.27 -12.15
N LYS A 32 13.59 23.03 -12.55
CA LYS A 32 14.74 22.54 -13.31
C LYS A 32 14.26 21.68 -14.46
N GLU A 33 14.76 21.98 -15.64
CA GLU A 33 14.50 21.13 -16.79
C GLU A 33 15.15 19.76 -16.59
N LEU A 34 14.37 18.72 -16.74
CA LEU A 34 14.82 17.33 -16.64
C LEU A 34 14.60 16.62 -17.96
N ASN A 35 15.68 16.36 -18.66
CA ASN A 35 15.70 15.63 -19.92
C ASN A 35 16.82 14.58 -19.88
N PRO A 36 16.71 13.48 -20.65
CA PRO A 36 17.85 12.59 -20.90
C PRO A 36 18.97 13.37 -21.60
N GLY A 37 20.20 12.94 -21.39
CA GLY A 37 21.34 13.48 -22.14
C GLY A 37 21.27 13.18 -23.64
N ASN A 38 22.25 13.68 -24.40
CA ASN A 38 22.31 13.51 -25.87
C ASN A 38 22.32 12.03 -26.29
N VAL A 39 22.81 11.16 -25.42
CA VAL A 39 22.78 9.70 -25.58
C VAL A 39 22.25 9.08 -24.30
N ALA A 40 21.19 8.29 -24.42
CA ALA A 40 20.60 7.53 -23.32
C ALA A 40 20.31 6.11 -23.81
N TYR A 41 20.61 5.12 -22.95
CA TYR A 41 20.37 3.73 -23.23
C TYR A 41 19.17 3.23 -22.42
N TYR A 42 18.28 2.51 -23.07
CA TYR A 42 17.10 1.90 -22.47
C TYR A 42 17.01 0.44 -22.90
N ASP A 43 16.54 -0.42 -21.99
CA ASP A 43 16.32 -1.84 -22.28
C ASP A 43 15.16 -2.06 -23.25
N GLY A 44 14.24 -1.12 -23.31
CA GLY A 44 13.07 -1.18 -24.20
C GLY A 44 12.31 0.13 -24.24
N VAL A 45 11.35 0.18 -25.16
CA VAL A 45 10.45 1.34 -25.36
C VAL A 45 9.01 0.84 -25.44
N VAL A 46 8.10 1.56 -24.76
CA VAL A 46 6.66 1.41 -24.92
C VAL A 46 6.11 2.73 -25.46
N TYR A 47 5.55 2.70 -26.66
CA TYR A 47 4.90 3.86 -27.26
C TYR A 47 3.39 3.79 -27.06
N VAL A 48 2.80 4.85 -26.53
CA VAL A 48 1.35 4.98 -26.34
C VAL A 48 0.89 6.31 -26.95
N ASP A 49 0.05 6.22 -27.96
CA ASP A 49 -0.62 7.40 -28.53
C ASP A 49 -1.83 7.76 -27.66
N LEU A 50 -1.69 8.83 -26.87
CA LEU A 50 -2.75 9.28 -25.96
C LEU A 50 -4.01 9.76 -26.70
N SER A 51 -3.90 10.15 -27.99
CA SER A 51 -5.06 10.58 -28.79
C SER A 51 -6.03 9.43 -29.12
N THR A 52 -5.57 8.19 -29.01
CA THR A 52 -6.37 7.00 -29.28
C THR A 52 -7.04 6.42 -28.02
N ILE A 53 -6.69 6.92 -26.83
CA ILE A 53 -7.21 6.42 -25.57
C ILE A 53 -8.65 6.88 -25.38
N LYS A 54 -9.57 5.91 -25.18
CA LYS A 54 -10.96 6.13 -24.83
C LYS A 54 -11.15 6.16 -23.32
N PRO A 55 -12.28 6.68 -22.79
CA PRO A 55 -12.64 6.53 -21.38
C PRO A 55 -12.66 5.04 -20.97
N MET A 56 -11.95 4.72 -19.89
CA MET A 56 -11.74 3.35 -19.44
C MET A 56 -12.23 3.13 -18.01
N ILE A 57 -12.51 1.87 -17.69
CA ILE A 57 -12.83 1.41 -16.36
C ILE A 57 -11.96 0.20 -16.02
N ALA A 58 -11.30 0.23 -14.87
CA ALA A 58 -10.58 -0.93 -14.35
C ALA A 58 -11.47 -1.65 -13.33
N MET A 59 -11.97 -2.82 -13.72
CA MET A 59 -12.90 -3.63 -12.96
C MET A 59 -12.24 -4.29 -11.72
N PRO A 60 -13.00 -4.63 -10.68
CA PRO A 60 -12.47 -5.33 -9.52
C PRO A 60 -11.77 -6.67 -9.90
N PHE A 61 -10.77 -7.15 -9.23
CA PHE A 61 -10.08 -6.61 -8.04
C PHE A 61 -8.61 -6.31 -8.36
N HIS A 62 -8.31 -5.88 -9.57
CA HIS A 62 -6.96 -5.53 -9.98
C HIS A 62 -6.98 -4.39 -11.02
N PRO A 63 -6.05 -3.39 -10.96
CA PRO A 63 -6.03 -2.28 -11.92
C PRO A 63 -5.81 -2.67 -13.37
N SER A 64 -5.23 -3.84 -13.65
CA SER A 64 -5.04 -4.35 -15.01
C SER A 64 -6.29 -4.97 -15.64
N ASN A 65 -7.36 -5.18 -14.86
CA ASN A 65 -8.63 -5.69 -15.35
C ASN A 65 -9.44 -4.60 -16.06
N THR A 66 -8.91 -4.06 -17.16
CA THR A 66 -9.32 -2.79 -17.76
C THR A 66 -10.02 -3.00 -19.09
N TYR A 67 -11.12 -2.28 -19.28
CA TYR A 67 -11.95 -2.25 -20.47
C TYR A 67 -12.24 -0.79 -20.84
N THR A 68 -12.50 -0.50 -22.12
CA THR A 68 -13.16 0.76 -22.45
C THR A 68 -14.60 0.72 -21.94
N ILE A 69 -15.15 1.86 -21.53
CA ILE A 69 -16.56 1.93 -21.09
C ILE A 69 -17.51 1.51 -22.23
N GLU A 70 -17.16 1.86 -23.47
CA GLU A 70 -17.89 1.45 -24.67
C GLU A 70 -17.92 -0.08 -24.83
N GLU A 71 -16.75 -0.74 -24.71
CA GLU A 71 -16.61 -2.20 -24.81
C GLU A 71 -17.40 -2.90 -23.68
N LEU A 72 -17.30 -2.42 -22.45
CA LEU A 72 -18.03 -2.95 -21.33
C LEU A 72 -19.55 -2.86 -21.55
N ASN A 73 -20.05 -1.70 -21.97
CA ASN A 73 -21.47 -1.49 -22.23
C ASN A 73 -21.99 -2.33 -23.40
N ALA A 74 -21.16 -2.60 -24.42
CA ALA A 74 -21.53 -3.41 -25.57
C ALA A 74 -21.58 -4.93 -25.27
N ASN A 75 -20.79 -5.41 -24.28
CA ASN A 75 -20.63 -6.83 -23.96
C ASN A 75 -20.84 -7.08 -22.46
N LEU A 76 -21.84 -6.45 -21.89
CA LEU A 76 -22.01 -6.29 -20.43
C LEU A 76 -22.03 -7.63 -19.69
N GLU A 77 -22.92 -8.56 -20.05
CA GLU A 77 -23.08 -9.84 -19.34
C GLU A 77 -21.81 -10.69 -19.40
N ASP A 78 -21.20 -10.81 -20.58
CA ASP A 78 -20.00 -11.63 -20.77
C ASP A 78 -18.81 -11.09 -19.96
N ILE A 79 -18.60 -9.77 -20.00
CA ILE A 79 -17.50 -9.15 -19.25
C ILE A 79 -17.74 -9.25 -17.75
N LEU A 80 -18.97 -9.01 -17.26
CA LEU A 80 -19.25 -9.10 -15.84
C LEU A 80 -19.08 -10.54 -15.33
N HIS A 81 -19.48 -11.56 -16.09
CA HIS A 81 -19.21 -12.96 -15.74
C HIS A 81 -17.71 -13.29 -15.71
N ASP A 82 -16.92 -12.74 -16.63
CA ASP A 82 -15.46 -12.93 -16.59
C ASP A 82 -14.84 -12.25 -15.35
N VAL A 83 -15.30 -11.05 -14.99
CA VAL A 83 -14.90 -10.38 -13.76
C VAL A 83 -15.27 -11.18 -12.52
N GLU A 84 -16.47 -11.75 -12.44
CA GLU A 84 -16.92 -12.61 -11.35
C GLU A 84 -16.03 -13.86 -11.20
N LYS A 85 -15.64 -14.51 -12.31
CA LYS A 85 -14.71 -15.65 -12.29
C LYS A 85 -13.33 -15.26 -11.76
N LYS A 86 -12.79 -14.14 -12.22
CA LYS A 86 -11.51 -13.60 -11.72
C LYS A 86 -11.59 -13.23 -10.24
N ALA A 87 -12.74 -12.70 -9.80
CA ALA A 87 -13.00 -12.35 -8.41
C ALA A 87 -12.98 -13.58 -7.48
N LEU A 88 -13.53 -14.71 -7.90
CA LEU A 88 -13.48 -15.95 -7.11
C LEU A 88 -12.04 -16.35 -6.77
N VAL A 89 -11.13 -16.21 -7.72
CA VAL A 89 -9.68 -16.47 -7.49
C VAL A 89 -9.09 -15.44 -6.53
N SER A 90 -9.36 -14.15 -6.75
CA SER A 90 -8.84 -13.07 -5.91
C SER A 90 -9.37 -13.06 -4.47
N LEU A 91 -10.51 -13.72 -4.24
CA LEU A 91 -11.20 -13.81 -2.94
C LEU A 91 -11.09 -15.20 -2.31
N ASP A 92 -10.24 -16.08 -2.85
CA ASP A 92 -10.04 -17.47 -2.38
C ASP A 92 -11.37 -18.26 -2.18
N GLY A 93 -12.38 -17.93 -2.96
CA GLY A 93 -13.71 -18.55 -2.85
C GLY A 93 -14.48 -18.26 -1.55
N GLN A 94 -14.03 -17.29 -0.75
CA GLN A 94 -14.63 -16.97 0.56
C GLN A 94 -16.01 -16.33 0.47
N VAL A 95 -16.31 -15.70 -0.66
CA VAL A 95 -17.59 -14.99 -0.88
C VAL A 95 -18.05 -15.20 -2.31
N GLU A 96 -19.36 -15.41 -2.49
CA GLU A 96 -19.99 -15.36 -3.80
C GLU A 96 -20.12 -13.91 -4.25
N TYR A 97 -19.33 -13.52 -5.26
CA TYR A 97 -19.35 -12.17 -5.82
C TYR A 97 -20.21 -12.14 -7.08
N LYS A 98 -21.26 -11.32 -7.06
CA LYS A 98 -22.21 -11.17 -8.18
C LYS A 98 -22.33 -9.74 -8.65
N LEU A 99 -21.58 -9.42 -9.68
CA LEU A 99 -21.63 -8.10 -10.32
C LEU A 99 -22.75 -8.00 -11.38
N THR A 100 -23.16 -9.13 -11.93
CA THR A 100 -24.30 -9.21 -12.85
C THR A 100 -25.63 -8.78 -12.22
N ASP A 101 -25.76 -8.82 -10.89
CA ASP A 101 -26.90 -8.26 -10.15
C ASP A 101 -27.04 -6.73 -10.32
N LYS A 102 -25.97 -6.06 -10.78
CA LYS A 102 -25.96 -4.62 -11.07
C LYS A 102 -26.49 -4.25 -12.46
N ILE A 103 -26.90 -5.22 -13.24
CA ILE A 103 -27.56 -4.95 -14.53
C ILE A 103 -28.99 -4.51 -14.27
N LYS A 104 -29.27 -3.22 -14.45
CA LYS A 104 -30.62 -2.64 -14.36
C LYS A 104 -31.01 -2.07 -15.73
N ASN A 105 -32.14 -2.51 -16.29
CA ASN A 105 -32.64 -2.07 -17.60
C ASN A 105 -31.61 -2.25 -18.75
N GLY A 106 -30.84 -3.35 -18.72
CA GLY A 106 -29.82 -3.65 -19.72
C GLY A 106 -28.56 -2.77 -19.64
N ARG A 107 -28.35 -2.05 -18.54
CA ARG A 107 -27.21 -1.17 -18.31
C ARG A 107 -26.58 -1.47 -16.95
N LEU A 108 -25.28 -1.26 -16.83
CA LEU A 108 -24.58 -1.38 -15.55
C LEU A 108 -24.98 -0.21 -14.64
N TYR A 109 -25.53 -0.54 -13.47
CA TYR A 109 -25.82 0.43 -12.43
C TYR A 109 -24.71 0.43 -11.38
N VAL A 110 -24.30 1.62 -10.96
CA VAL A 110 -23.28 1.90 -9.97
C VAL A 110 -23.96 2.47 -8.73
N ASP A 111 -23.54 2.02 -7.56
CA ASP A 111 -24.15 2.48 -6.29
C ASP A 111 -23.45 3.72 -5.73
N GLN A 112 -22.15 3.89 -6.02
CA GLN A 112 -21.35 4.98 -5.46
C GLN A 112 -20.31 5.48 -6.45
N GLY A 113 -20.19 6.81 -6.58
CA GLY A 113 -19.09 7.49 -7.26
C GLY A 113 -18.22 8.27 -6.26
N ILE A 114 -16.89 8.20 -6.43
CA ILE A 114 -15.95 8.96 -5.60
C ILE A 114 -14.87 9.59 -6.48
N ILE A 115 -14.70 10.90 -6.34
CA ILE A 115 -13.60 11.67 -6.92
C ILE A 115 -12.69 12.10 -5.77
N ALA A 116 -11.50 11.48 -5.63
CA ALA A 116 -10.72 11.65 -4.41
C ALA A 116 -9.20 11.54 -4.61
N GLY A 117 -8.48 11.99 -3.58
CA GLY A 117 -7.04 11.80 -3.42
C GLY A 117 -6.20 12.60 -4.41
N CYS A 118 -4.91 12.25 -4.45
CA CYS A 118 -3.94 12.91 -5.34
C CYS A 118 -4.20 12.63 -6.83
N ALA A 119 -4.90 11.55 -7.16
CA ALA A 119 -5.25 11.20 -8.53
C ALA A 119 -6.50 11.95 -9.02
N GLY A 120 -7.61 11.87 -8.27
CA GLY A 120 -8.91 12.41 -8.68
C GLY A 120 -9.20 13.84 -8.20
N GLY A 121 -8.68 14.21 -7.02
CA GLY A 121 -9.01 15.46 -6.33
C GLY A 121 -8.29 16.71 -6.84
N GLY A 122 -7.58 16.62 -7.97
CA GLY A 122 -6.96 17.78 -8.60
C GLY A 122 -7.98 18.84 -9.04
N PHE A 123 -7.56 20.10 -9.05
CA PHE A 123 -8.41 21.24 -9.38
C PHE A 123 -9.13 21.08 -10.72
N GLU A 124 -8.41 20.76 -11.77
CA GLU A 124 -8.97 20.59 -13.13
C GLU A 124 -9.97 19.43 -13.22
N ASN A 125 -9.69 18.31 -12.54
CA ASN A 125 -10.58 17.16 -12.51
C ASN A 125 -11.93 17.51 -11.88
N ILE A 126 -11.90 18.25 -10.77
CA ILE A 126 -13.12 18.65 -10.06
C ILE A 126 -13.87 19.73 -10.84
N CYS A 127 -13.17 20.68 -11.47
CA CYS A 127 -13.81 21.67 -12.33
C CYS A 127 -14.51 21.02 -13.54
N ALA A 128 -13.86 20.07 -14.20
CA ALA A 128 -14.46 19.32 -15.31
C ALA A 128 -15.67 18.48 -14.86
N ALA A 129 -15.61 17.86 -13.69
CA ALA A 129 -16.75 17.15 -13.10
C ALA A 129 -17.92 18.11 -12.80
N ALA A 130 -17.62 19.31 -12.27
CA ALA A 130 -18.62 20.34 -12.03
C ALA A 130 -19.27 20.84 -13.34
N ASP A 131 -18.49 21.04 -14.42
CA ASP A 131 -19.03 21.42 -15.74
C ASP A 131 -20.01 20.36 -16.29
N ILE A 132 -19.70 19.07 -16.14
CA ILE A 132 -20.60 17.98 -16.53
C ILE A 132 -21.89 17.97 -15.71
N LEU A 133 -21.79 18.24 -14.41
CA LEU A 133 -22.90 18.12 -13.46
C LEU A 133 -23.75 19.37 -13.35
N LYS A 134 -23.27 20.53 -13.77
CA LYS A 134 -23.95 21.83 -13.62
C LYS A 134 -25.37 21.80 -14.14
N GLY A 135 -26.31 22.18 -13.28
CA GLY A 135 -27.75 22.21 -13.60
C GLY A 135 -28.40 20.83 -13.73
N LYS A 136 -27.71 19.75 -13.35
CA LYS A 136 -28.23 18.38 -13.33
C LYS A 136 -28.44 17.88 -11.90
N SER A 137 -29.07 16.73 -11.75
CA SER A 137 -29.24 16.04 -10.46
C SER A 137 -28.66 14.64 -10.56
N ILE A 138 -27.97 14.19 -9.52
CA ILE A 138 -27.50 12.79 -9.40
C ILE A 138 -28.63 11.81 -9.07
N GLY A 139 -29.86 12.30 -8.91
CA GLY A 139 -31.03 11.50 -8.53
C GLY A 139 -31.27 11.48 -7.02
N ALA A 140 -32.39 10.86 -6.65
CA ALA A 140 -32.80 10.69 -5.24
C ALA A 140 -32.84 9.18 -4.86
N ASP A 141 -32.30 8.34 -5.71
CA ASP A 141 -32.24 6.87 -5.51
C ASP A 141 -30.99 6.48 -4.68
N GLU A 142 -30.52 5.26 -4.84
CA GLU A 142 -29.41 4.68 -4.07
C GLU A 142 -28.03 5.25 -4.44
N PHE A 143 -27.87 5.83 -5.65
CA PHE A 143 -26.58 6.36 -6.08
C PHE A 143 -26.13 7.56 -5.24
N THR A 144 -24.86 7.55 -4.83
CA THR A 144 -24.22 8.66 -4.12
C THR A 144 -22.94 9.13 -4.80
N LEU A 145 -22.61 10.42 -4.71
CA LEU A 145 -21.36 10.99 -5.19
C LEU A 145 -20.65 11.74 -4.08
N SER A 146 -19.41 11.36 -3.77
CA SER A 146 -18.53 12.09 -2.85
C SER A 146 -17.32 12.67 -3.59
N VAL A 147 -16.98 13.92 -3.29
CA VAL A 147 -15.86 14.65 -3.88
C VAL A 147 -14.90 15.13 -2.79
N TYR A 148 -13.62 14.79 -2.92
CA TYR A 148 -12.55 15.15 -1.99
C TYR A 148 -11.46 15.91 -2.75
N PRO A 149 -11.36 17.24 -2.63
CA PRO A 149 -10.23 17.99 -3.18
C PRO A 149 -8.88 17.48 -2.63
N ALA A 150 -7.84 17.51 -3.44
CA ALA A 150 -6.53 16.97 -3.06
C ALA A 150 -5.84 17.80 -1.94
N SER A 151 -6.22 19.08 -1.78
CA SER A 151 -5.65 19.96 -0.77
C SER A 151 -6.62 21.05 -0.33
N THR A 152 -6.36 21.69 0.82
CA THR A 152 -7.15 22.83 1.29
C THR A 152 -7.07 24.04 0.32
N PRO A 153 -5.92 24.42 -0.26
CA PRO A 153 -5.88 25.47 -1.28
C PRO A 153 -6.80 25.20 -2.47
N ILE A 154 -6.83 23.97 -2.98
CA ILE A 154 -7.76 23.58 -4.05
C ILE A 154 -9.21 23.74 -3.58
N TYR A 155 -9.53 23.28 -2.37
CA TYR A 155 -10.88 23.42 -1.81
C TYR A 155 -11.33 24.88 -1.75
N VAL A 156 -10.46 25.78 -1.27
CA VAL A 156 -10.76 27.21 -1.19
C VAL A 156 -10.94 27.84 -2.57
N GLU A 157 -10.11 27.46 -3.54
CA GLU A 157 -10.23 27.99 -4.90
C GLU A 157 -11.52 27.53 -5.58
N LEU A 158 -11.92 26.27 -5.38
CA LEU A 158 -13.22 25.75 -5.83
C LEU A 158 -14.40 26.48 -5.17
N ALA A 159 -14.24 26.93 -3.91
CA ALA A 159 -15.26 27.75 -3.24
C ALA A 159 -15.34 29.14 -3.85
N ARG A 160 -14.20 29.79 -4.12
CA ARG A 160 -14.11 31.13 -4.68
C ARG A 160 -14.71 31.23 -6.08
N ASN A 161 -14.50 30.20 -6.91
CA ASN A 161 -15.00 30.18 -8.29
C ASN A 161 -16.39 29.55 -8.45
N GLY A 162 -17.07 29.20 -7.34
CA GLY A 162 -18.44 28.69 -7.31
C GLY A 162 -18.60 27.20 -7.62
N ARG A 163 -17.51 26.46 -7.89
CA ARG A 163 -17.58 25.02 -8.26
C ARG A 163 -18.12 24.13 -7.15
N LEU A 164 -17.92 24.52 -5.88
CA LEU A 164 -18.52 23.79 -4.77
C LEU A 164 -20.05 23.90 -4.81
N ALA A 165 -20.57 25.08 -5.12
CA ALA A 165 -22.02 25.29 -5.21
C ALA A 165 -22.58 24.46 -6.40
N ASP A 166 -21.97 24.56 -7.60
CA ASP A 166 -22.37 23.78 -8.76
C ASP A 166 -22.47 22.26 -8.44
N LEU A 167 -21.51 21.71 -7.67
CA LEU A 167 -21.52 20.30 -7.27
C LEU A 167 -22.58 19.99 -6.21
N MET A 168 -22.67 20.78 -5.16
CA MET A 168 -23.58 20.53 -4.04
C MET A 168 -25.04 20.64 -4.44
N GLU A 169 -25.38 21.54 -5.35
CA GLU A 169 -26.73 21.70 -5.92
C GLU A 169 -27.21 20.45 -6.66
N THR A 170 -26.28 19.62 -7.15
CA THR A 170 -26.63 18.34 -7.83
C THR A 170 -27.01 17.22 -6.86
N GLY A 171 -26.72 17.37 -5.57
CA GLY A 171 -26.81 16.34 -4.53
C GLY A 171 -25.47 15.67 -4.20
N ALA A 172 -24.36 16.08 -4.82
CA ALA A 172 -23.03 15.57 -4.47
C ALA A 172 -22.59 16.07 -3.07
N ILE A 173 -21.82 15.24 -2.37
CA ILE A 173 -21.27 15.56 -1.05
C ILE A 173 -19.80 15.98 -1.22
N VAL A 174 -19.50 17.25 -0.99
CA VAL A 174 -18.12 17.73 -1.03
C VAL A 174 -17.54 17.70 0.38
N LYS A 175 -16.39 17.05 0.51
CA LYS A 175 -15.68 16.83 1.78
C LYS A 175 -14.31 17.51 1.75
N THR A 176 -13.70 17.68 2.93
CA THR A 176 -12.34 18.24 3.05
C THR A 176 -11.30 17.27 2.48
N ALA A 177 -10.10 17.79 2.18
CA ALA A 177 -8.98 17.00 1.70
C ALA A 177 -8.66 15.83 2.65
N PHE A 178 -8.83 14.62 2.17
CA PHE A 178 -8.61 13.40 2.94
C PHE A 178 -8.34 12.22 1.99
N CYS A 179 -7.29 11.44 2.26
CA CYS A 179 -6.91 10.28 1.46
C CYS A 179 -7.74 9.02 1.76
N GLY A 180 -8.69 9.10 2.70
CA GLY A 180 -9.46 7.98 3.24
C GLY A 180 -10.05 7.03 2.22
N PRO A 181 -10.80 7.48 1.20
CA PRO A 181 -11.41 6.59 0.22
C PRO A 181 -10.42 5.74 -0.58
N CYS A 182 -9.15 6.14 -0.67
CA CYS A 182 -8.14 5.39 -1.40
C CYS A 182 -7.61 4.16 -0.62
N PHE A 183 -7.84 4.09 0.69
CA PHE A 183 -7.36 3.00 1.55
C PHE A 183 -8.41 2.42 2.50
N GLY A 184 -9.68 2.73 2.29
CA GLY A 184 -10.78 2.14 3.04
C GLY A 184 -11.12 2.85 4.36
N ALA A 185 -10.75 4.12 4.51
CA ALA A 185 -11.17 4.94 5.64
C ALA A 185 -12.18 6.00 5.20
N GLY A 186 -13.44 5.76 5.47
CA GLY A 186 -14.56 6.61 5.05
C GLY A 186 -15.13 6.26 3.68
N ASP A 187 -16.39 6.59 3.49
CA ASP A 187 -17.19 6.25 2.29
C ASP A 187 -17.16 4.75 1.95
N THR A 188 -17.22 3.90 2.97
CA THR A 188 -17.34 2.46 2.78
C THR A 188 -18.68 2.16 2.12
N PRO A 189 -18.70 1.45 0.98
CA PRO A 189 -19.94 1.09 0.32
C PRO A 189 -20.79 0.11 1.14
N ALA A 190 -22.07 0.06 0.86
CA ALA A 190 -22.96 -0.94 1.44
C ALA A 190 -22.61 -2.36 0.97
N ASN A 191 -23.21 -3.38 1.62
CA ASN A 191 -23.05 -4.77 1.16
C ASN A 191 -23.52 -4.93 -0.28
N ASN A 192 -22.74 -5.67 -1.07
CA ASN A 192 -22.94 -5.89 -2.51
C ASN A 192 -22.94 -4.59 -3.34
N ALA A 193 -22.48 -3.46 -2.79
CA ALA A 193 -22.39 -2.22 -3.56
C ALA A 193 -21.18 -2.22 -4.51
N PHE A 194 -21.38 -1.63 -5.67
CA PHE A 194 -20.36 -1.39 -6.67
C PHE A 194 -20.01 0.11 -6.70
N SER A 195 -18.76 0.43 -6.36
CA SER A 195 -18.25 1.80 -6.30
C SER A 195 -17.30 2.09 -7.45
N ILE A 196 -17.45 3.22 -8.14
CA ILE A 196 -16.48 3.73 -9.11
C ILE A 196 -15.68 4.87 -8.50
N ARG A 197 -14.35 4.82 -8.63
CA ARG A 197 -13.48 5.79 -7.96
C ARG A 197 -12.37 6.31 -8.86
N HIS A 198 -12.15 7.61 -8.84
CA HIS A 198 -10.89 8.16 -9.29
C HIS A 198 -9.91 8.14 -8.12
N SER A 199 -9.29 7.01 -7.94
CA SER A 199 -8.30 6.72 -6.90
C SER A 199 -7.18 5.86 -7.49
N THR A 200 -6.35 5.21 -6.66
CA THR A 200 -5.14 4.55 -7.16
C THR A 200 -5.22 3.03 -7.25
N ARG A 201 -6.15 2.38 -6.53
CA ARG A 201 -6.21 0.91 -6.43
C ARG A 201 -7.61 0.41 -6.17
N ASN A 202 -7.87 -0.80 -6.68
CA ASN A 202 -9.15 -1.51 -6.53
C ASN A 202 -8.97 -2.97 -6.10
N PHE A 203 -7.89 -3.29 -5.38
CA PHE A 203 -7.69 -4.61 -4.76
C PHE A 203 -8.79 -4.94 -3.74
N PRO A 204 -9.01 -6.22 -3.39
CA PRO A 204 -9.97 -6.59 -2.37
C PRO A 204 -9.80 -5.80 -1.07
N ASN A 205 -10.90 -5.44 -0.43
CA ASN A 205 -10.97 -4.71 0.85
C ASN A 205 -10.38 -3.27 0.83
N ARG A 206 -10.04 -2.72 -0.33
CA ARG A 206 -9.53 -1.32 -0.42
C ARG A 206 -10.62 -0.28 -0.23
N GLU A 207 -11.86 -0.65 -0.35
CA GLU A 207 -13.04 0.20 -0.10
C GLU A 207 -13.41 0.30 1.39
N GLY A 208 -12.74 -0.47 2.28
CA GLY A 208 -12.96 -0.46 3.72
C GLY A 208 -13.93 -1.51 4.23
N SER A 209 -14.46 -2.38 3.36
CA SER A 209 -15.23 -3.53 3.79
C SER A 209 -14.29 -4.69 4.21
N LYS A 210 -14.81 -5.57 5.07
CA LYS A 210 -14.16 -6.83 5.40
C LYS A 210 -15.03 -7.98 4.92
N LEU A 211 -14.39 -9.02 4.38
CA LEU A 211 -15.09 -10.26 4.08
C LEU A 211 -15.52 -10.94 5.38
N GLN A 212 -16.79 -10.83 5.72
CA GLN A 212 -17.39 -11.54 6.85
C GLN A 212 -18.88 -11.76 6.62
N ASN A 213 -19.41 -12.85 7.11
CA ASN A 213 -20.84 -13.19 7.01
C ASN A 213 -21.38 -13.14 5.57
N GLY A 214 -20.56 -13.47 4.56
CA GLY A 214 -20.93 -13.39 3.15
C GLY A 214 -21.07 -11.99 2.58
N GLN A 215 -20.65 -10.95 3.30
CA GLN A 215 -20.72 -9.56 2.86
C GLN A 215 -19.49 -9.16 2.05
N ILE A 216 -19.71 -8.38 1.00
CA ILE A 216 -18.67 -7.82 0.13
C ILE A 216 -19.13 -6.50 -0.48
N SER A 217 -18.18 -5.63 -0.81
CA SER A 217 -18.35 -4.55 -1.77
C SER A 217 -17.13 -4.47 -2.68
N SER A 218 -17.22 -3.71 -3.75
CA SER A 218 -16.15 -3.68 -4.75
C SER A 218 -15.92 -2.29 -5.33
N VAL A 219 -14.70 -2.08 -5.82
CA VAL A 219 -14.28 -0.82 -6.44
C VAL A 219 -13.80 -1.07 -7.85
N ALA A 220 -14.26 -0.25 -8.79
CA ALA A 220 -13.62 -0.05 -10.09
C ALA A 220 -12.97 1.33 -10.16
N LEU A 221 -11.89 1.46 -10.94
CA LEU A 221 -11.22 2.75 -11.16
C LEU A 221 -11.71 3.39 -12.45
N MET A 222 -12.01 4.68 -12.38
CA MET A 222 -12.42 5.49 -13.53
C MET A 222 -11.88 6.92 -13.40
N ASP A 223 -11.88 7.66 -14.50
CA ASP A 223 -11.59 9.09 -14.51
C ASP A 223 -12.74 9.93 -13.92
N ALA A 224 -12.42 11.13 -13.40
CA ALA A 224 -13.38 12.01 -12.73
C ALA A 224 -14.51 12.48 -13.65
N ARG A 225 -14.24 12.67 -14.94
CA ARG A 225 -15.23 13.10 -15.91
C ARG A 225 -16.27 12.01 -16.18
N SER A 226 -15.81 10.76 -16.36
CA SER A 226 -16.72 9.61 -16.55
C SER A 226 -17.50 9.26 -15.27
N ILE A 227 -16.92 9.49 -14.07
CA ILE A 227 -17.67 9.41 -12.82
C ILE A 227 -18.78 10.46 -12.78
N ALA A 228 -18.48 11.71 -13.15
CA ALA A 228 -19.47 12.78 -13.20
C ALA A 228 -20.55 12.51 -14.27
N ALA A 229 -20.20 11.96 -15.43
CA ALA A 229 -21.16 11.53 -16.46
C ALA A 229 -22.10 10.44 -15.96
N THR A 230 -21.56 9.45 -15.25
CA THR A 230 -22.33 8.38 -14.59
C THR A 230 -23.27 8.96 -13.53
N ALA A 231 -22.79 9.93 -12.74
CA ALA A 231 -23.60 10.63 -11.74
C ALA A 231 -24.73 11.44 -12.37
N ALA A 232 -24.44 12.21 -13.44
CA ALA A 232 -25.44 12.96 -14.21
C ALA A 232 -26.52 12.03 -14.80
N ASN A 233 -26.15 10.77 -15.06
CA ASN A 233 -27.04 9.71 -15.54
C ASN A 233 -27.57 8.81 -14.40
N LYS A 234 -27.59 9.36 -13.18
CA LYS A 234 -28.21 8.75 -11.98
C LYS A 234 -27.69 7.35 -11.65
N GLY A 235 -26.37 7.15 -11.78
CA GLY A 235 -25.69 5.89 -11.46
C GLY A 235 -25.58 4.91 -12.62
N TYR A 236 -26.14 5.17 -13.80
CA TYR A 236 -25.93 4.32 -14.97
C TYR A 236 -24.58 4.63 -15.63
N LEU A 237 -23.72 3.62 -15.75
CA LEU A 237 -22.36 3.76 -16.29
C LEU A 237 -22.36 4.50 -17.64
N THR A 238 -21.64 5.60 -17.69
CA THR A 238 -21.60 6.50 -18.85
C THR A 238 -20.20 7.04 -19.06
N ALA A 239 -19.69 7.00 -20.29
CA ALA A 239 -18.42 7.61 -20.62
C ALA A 239 -18.56 9.15 -20.71
N ALA A 240 -17.49 9.86 -20.32
CA ALA A 240 -17.49 11.33 -20.43
C ALA A 240 -17.68 11.82 -21.87
N THR A 241 -17.20 11.05 -22.85
CA THR A 241 -17.35 11.32 -24.29
C THR A 241 -18.79 11.25 -24.81
N ASP A 242 -19.69 10.64 -24.02
CA ASP A 242 -21.12 10.56 -24.36
C ASP A 242 -21.90 11.82 -23.91
N MET A 243 -21.18 12.77 -23.28
CA MET A 243 -21.75 14.02 -22.78
C MET A 243 -21.37 15.19 -23.70
N ASP A 244 -22.37 15.97 -24.09
CA ASP A 244 -22.14 17.22 -24.80
C ASP A 244 -21.95 18.35 -23.78
N VAL A 245 -20.68 18.63 -23.45
CA VAL A 245 -20.29 19.59 -22.40
C VAL A 245 -19.11 20.41 -22.85
N GLU A 246 -19.25 21.73 -22.74
CA GLU A 246 -18.13 22.66 -22.88
C GLU A 246 -17.39 22.80 -21.55
N PHE A 247 -16.10 22.46 -21.53
CA PHE A 247 -15.27 22.60 -20.35
C PHE A 247 -14.72 24.02 -20.21
N THR A 248 -15.04 24.67 -19.11
CA THR A 248 -14.69 26.09 -18.88
C THR A 248 -13.23 26.30 -18.52
N GLY A 249 -12.54 25.29 -17.95
CA GLY A 249 -11.11 25.29 -17.64
C GLY A 249 -10.65 26.52 -16.83
N PRO A 250 -11.24 26.84 -15.66
CA PRO A 250 -10.83 28.02 -14.92
C PRO A 250 -9.38 27.92 -14.46
N ALA A 251 -8.67 29.06 -14.45
CA ALA A 251 -7.30 29.10 -13.95
C ALA A 251 -7.24 28.81 -12.43
N TYR A 252 -6.24 28.06 -12.03
CA TYR A 252 -5.96 27.80 -10.61
C TYR A 252 -5.11 28.92 -10.01
N HIS A 253 -5.51 29.42 -8.84
CA HIS A 253 -4.75 30.40 -8.06
C HIS A 253 -4.39 29.80 -6.71
N PHE A 254 -3.10 29.69 -6.44
CA PHE A 254 -2.59 29.21 -5.17
C PHE A 254 -2.53 30.34 -4.13
N ASP A 255 -3.14 30.09 -2.97
CA ASP A 255 -3.11 31.00 -1.82
C ASP A 255 -2.32 30.37 -0.68
N SER A 256 -1.10 30.85 -0.49
CA SER A 256 -0.18 30.36 0.55
C SER A 256 -0.61 30.74 1.97
N SER A 257 -1.48 31.75 2.13
CA SER A 257 -1.96 32.21 3.46
C SER A 257 -2.66 31.09 4.24
N ILE A 258 -3.27 30.14 3.54
CA ILE A 258 -3.94 28.98 4.12
C ILE A 258 -2.98 28.15 4.96
N TYR A 259 -1.76 27.92 4.47
CA TYR A 259 -0.73 27.22 5.21
C TYR A 259 -0.10 28.10 6.28
N ALA A 260 0.19 29.37 5.97
CA ALA A 260 0.72 30.33 6.94
C ALA A 260 -0.16 30.48 8.19
N ASN A 261 -1.47 30.32 8.05
CA ASN A 261 -2.42 30.39 9.17
C ASN A 261 -2.59 29.07 9.95
N ARG A 262 -2.04 27.95 9.47
CA ARG A 262 -2.26 26.62 10.07
C ARG A 262 -0.99 25.88 10.44
N VAL A 263 0.10 26.16 9.78
CA VAL A 263 1.37 25.44 9.93
C VAL A 263 2.41 26.38 10.49
N PHE A 264 3.02 25.99 11.59
CA PHE A 264 4.18 26.70 12.11
C PHE A 264 5.35 26.57 11.12
N ASP A 265 5.93 27.71 10.75
CA ASP A 265 7.09 27.77 9.87
C ASP A 265 8.24 28.43 10.64
N SER A 266 9.26 27.65 10.97
CA SER A 266 10.47 28.12 11.68
C SER A 266 11.38 28.99 10.81
N LYS A 267 11.07 29.20 9.52
CA LYS A 267 11.90 29.91 8.55
C LYS A 267 13.32 29.35 8.43
N GLY A 268 13.47 28.04 8.66
CA GLY A 268 14.77 27.37 8.65
C GLY A 268 15.63 27.60 9.89
N VAL A 269 15.09 28.25 10.93
CA VAL A 269 15.80 28.44 12.21
C VAL A 269 15.54 27.21 13.08
N ALA A 270 16.61 26.49 13.40
CA ALA A 270 16.54 25.37 14.34
C ALA A 270 16.42 25.88 15.77
N ASP A 271 15.55 25.26 16.55
CA ASP A 271 15.47 25.45 18.00
C ASP A 271 15.74 24.08 18.68
N PRO A 272 16.99 23.85 19.13
CA PRO A 272 17.36 22.55 19.72
C PRO A 272 16.74 22.33 21.11
N GLU A 273 16.21 23.36 21.74
CA GLU A 273 15.56 23.29 23.06
C GLU A 273 14.04 23.02 22.93
N GLN A 274 13.51 22.99 21.69
CA GLN A 274 12.11 22.72 21.46
C GLN A 274 11.76 21.25 21.79
N GLU A 275 10.95 21.06 22.80
CA GLU A 275 10.45 19.75 23.18
C GLU A 275 9.40 19.24 22.16
N ILE A 276 9.51 17.95 21.79
CA ILE A 276 8.51 17.26 21.00
C ILE A 276 7.47 16.67 21.94
N GLN A 277 6.22 17.11 21.81
CA GLN A 277 5.09 16.55 22.56
C GLN A 277 4.28 15.60 21.68
N PHE A 278 4.22 14.35 22.07
CA PHE A 278 3.46 13.33 21.36
C PHE A 278 1.98 13.39 21.73
N GLY A 279 1.11 13.24 20.74
CA GLY A 279 -0.31 12.98 20.96
C GLY A 279 -0.55 11.60 21.58
N PRO A 280 -1.80 11.30 22.04
CA PRO A 280 -2.09 10.05 22.77
C PRO A 280 -1.75 8.77 22.03
N ASN A 281 -1.88 8.77 20.69
CA ASN A 281 -1.63 7.61 19.84
C ASN A 281 -0.24 7.61 19.19
N ILE A 282 0.59 8.61 19.50
CA ILE A 282 1.95 8.72 18.95
C ILE A 282 2.92 8.13 19.97
N LYS A 283 3.72 7.17 19.53
CA LYS A 283 4.77 6.53 20.35
C LYS A 283 6.07 6.55 19.57
N ASP A 284 7.16 6.63 20.30
CA ASP A 284 8.49 6.51 19.71
C ASP A 284 8.76 5.08 19.26
N TRP A 285 9.75 4.95 18.37
CA TRP A 285 10.26 3.63 17.97
C TRP A 285 11.01 3.00 19.14
N PRO A 286 10.98 1.67 19.28
CA PRO A 286 11.87 0.99 20.21
C PRO A 286 13.33 1.16 19.76
N GLU A 287 14.25 1.07 20.68
CA GLU A 287 15.67 1.04 20.35
C GLU A 287 15.99 -0.11 19.41
N MET A 288 16.86 0.16 18.44
CA MET A 288 17.27 -0.83 17.42
C MET A 288 18.72 -1.23 17.68
N VAL A 289 18.97 -2.51 17.75
CA VAL A 289 20.32 -3.05 17.99
C VAL A 289 21.05 -3.28 16.67
N ALA A 290 22.37 -3.16 16.71
CA ALA A 290 23.24 -3.44 15.58
C ALA A 290 23.20 -4.94 15.22
N LEU A 291 23.46 -5.26 13.93
CA LEU A 291 23.57 -6.63 13.48
C LEU A 291 24.68 -7.36 14.26
N PRO A 292 24.41 -8.49 14.93
CA PRO A 292 25.40 -9.25 15.64
C PRO A 292 26.36 -9.98 14.69
N GLU A 293 27.44 -10.55 15.22
CA GLU A 293 28.37 -11.34 14.43
C GLU A 293 27.74 -12.65 13.94
N ASN A 294 27.05 -13.33 14.85
CA ASN A 294 26.31 -14.56 14.58
C ASN A 294 24.84 -14.37 14.90
N LEU A 295 23.97 -15.08 14.19
CA LEU A 295 22.54 -14.94 14.34
C LEU A 295 21.86 -16.29 14.53
N ILE A 296 20.99 -16.40 15.54
CA ILE A 296 20.01 -17.47 15.66
C ILE A 296 18.63 -16.90 15.43
N ILE A 297 17.92 -17.46 14.46
CA ILE A 297 16.56 -17.05 14.15
C ILE A 297 15.62 -18.25 14.17
N LYS A 298 14.43 -18.05 14.77
CA LYS A 298 13.37 -19.06 14.76
C LYS A 298 12.42 -18.76 13.60
N VAL A 299 12.07 -19.77 12.82
CA VAL A 299 11.01 -19.68 11.81
C VAL A 299 9.67 -19.67 12.56
N VAL A 300 8.99 -18.53 12.59
CA VAL A 300 7.76 -18.35 13.37
C VAL A 300 6.49 -18.31 12.52
N SER A 301 6.65 -18.22 11.21
CA SER A 301 5.57 -18.36 10.24
C SER A 301 6.09 -18.87 8.91
N GLU A 302 5.27 -19.67 8.20
CA GLU A 302 5.58 -20.28 6.93
C GLU A 302 4.35 -20.16 6.02
N ILE A 303 4.51 -19.42 4.89
CA ILE A 303 3.41 -19.02 4.02
C ILE A 303 3.70 -19.53 2.60
N HIS A 304 2.88 -20.46 2.15
CA HIS A 304 3.04 -21.13 0.84
C HIS A 304 2.15 -20.56 -0.26
N ASP A 305 1.38 -19.51 0.01
CA ASP A 305 0.62 -18.84 -1.04
C ASP A 305 1.54 -18.29 -2.12
N PRO A 306 1.15 -18.37 -3.40
CA PRO A 306 1.98 -17.92 -4.51
C PRO A 306 2.44 -16.45 -4.40
N VAL A 307 1.63 -15.60 -3.78
CA VAL A 307 1.93 -14.20 -3.47
C VAL A 307 1.36 -13.86 -2.10
N THR A 308 2.15 -13.18 -1.27
CA THR A 308 1.68 -12.63 0.00
C THR A 308 1.66 -11.10 -0.10
N THR A 309 0.47 -10.53 0.03
CA THR A 309 0.29 -9.09 -0.08
C THR A 309 0.77 -8.35 1.17
N THR A 310 1.07 -7.06 1.01
CA THR A 310 1.40 -6.22 2.18
C THR A 310 0.22 -6.05 3.12
N ASP A 311 -1.02 -6.22 2.66
CA ASP A 311 -2.22 -6.13 3.50
C ASP A 311 -2.43 -7.41 4.33
N GLU A 312 -1.90 -8.56 3.88
CA GLU A 312 -1.80 -9.79 4.69
C GLU A 312 -0.67 -9.71 5.70
N LEU A 313 0.44 -9.07 5.34
CA LEU A 313 1.57 -8.84 6.27
C LEU A 313 1.20 -7.82 7.35
N ILE A 314 0.47 -6.76 7.00
CA ILE A 314 -0.06 -5.75 7.91
C ILE A 314 -1.36 -5.14 7.35
N PRO A 315 -2.52 -5.37 7.95
CA PRO A 315 -3.80 -4.90 7.44
C PRO A 315 -3.95 -3.38 7.58
N SER A 316 -3.73 -2.65 6.49
CA SER A 316 -3.59 -1.19 6.50
C SER A 316 -4.88 -0.43 6.79
N GLY A 317 -6.05 -0.97 6.44
CA GLY A 317 -7.35 -0.33 6.70
C GLY A 317 -7.70 -0.35 8.20
N GLU A 318 -7.58 -1.52 8.83
CA GLU A 318 -7.93 -1.74 10.24
C GLU A 318 -6.99 -1.02 11.21
N THR A 319 -5.76 -0.79 10.80
CA THR A 319 -4.68 -0.30 11.65
C THR A 319 -4.40 1.19 11.47
N SER A 320 -5.27 1.92 10.77
CA SER A 320 -5.05 3.32 10.42
C SER A 320 -4.80 4.23 11.64
N SER A 321 -5.46 3.96 12.78
CA SER A 321 -5.27 4.70 14.03
C SER A 321 -3.94 4.41 14.75
N PHE A 322 -3.24 3.34 14.39
CA PHE A 322 -1.96 2.94 15.01
C PHE A 322 -0.72 3.33 14.18
N ARG A 323 -0.88 4.01 13.05
CA ARG A 323 0.24 4.30 12.13
C ARG A 323 1.39 5.08 12.75
N SER A 324 1.12 5.89 13.78
CA SER A 324 2.13 6.63 14.54
C SER A 324 2.48 5.96 15.88
N ASN A 325 2.15 4.68 16.03
CA ASN A 325 2.45 3.88 17.21
C ASN A 325 3.03 2.53 16.74
N PRO A 326 4.36 2.44 16.56
CA PRO A 326 5.00 1.24 16.01
C PRO A 326 4.70 -0.04 16.82
N LEU A 327 4.71 0.09 18.13
CA LEU A 327 4.42 -1.04 19.04
C LEU A 327 2.95 -1.50 18.90
N GLY A 328 2.02 -0.55 18.89
CA GLY A 328 0.59 -0.86 18.73
C GLY A 328 0.27 -1.40 17.33
N LEU A 329 0.93 -0.87 16.29
CA LEU A 329 0.76 -1.34 14.92
C LEU A 329 1.27 -2.77 14.74
N ALA A 330 2.41 -3.10 15.33
CA ALA A 330 3.03 -4.42 15.21
C ALA A 330 2.15 -5.56 15.76
N GLU A 331 1.23 -5.27 16.70
CA GLU A 331 0.26 -6.25 17.22
C GLU A 331 -0.68 -6.83 16.14
N PHE A 332 -0.78 -6.17 14.99
CA PHE A 332 -1.60 -6.62 13.87
C PHE A 332 -0.80 -7.33 12.77
N ALA A 333 0.52 -7.49 12.95
CA ALA A 333 1.34 -8.15 11.95
C ALA A 333 0.85 -9.58 11.70
N LEU A 334 0.66 -9.94 10.42
CA LEU A 334 0.14 -11.23 9.95
C LEU A 334 -1.22 -11.65 10.55
N SER A 335 -1.96 -10.74 11.18
CA SER A 335 -3.20 -11.08 11.89
C SER A 335 -4.25 -11.78 11.01
N ARG A 336 -4.22 -11.55 9.71
CA ARG A 336 -5.12 -12.19 8.73
C ARG A 336 -4.60 -13.53 8.20
N LYS A 337 -3.27 -13.75 8.25
CA LYS A 337 -2.62 -14.91 7.63
C LYS A 337 -2.16 -15.94 8.66
N ASP A 338 -1.47 -15.50 9.68
CA ASP A 338 -1.05 -16.33 10.84
C ASP A 338 -1.30 -15.55 12.13
N PRO A 339 -2.51 -15.63 12.72
CA PRO A 339 -2.85 -14.93 13.95
C PRO A 339 -1.94 -15.26 15.15
N ALA A 340 -1.22 -16.39 15.10
CA ALA A 340 -0.29 -16.79 16.16
C ALA A 340 1.09 -16.13 16.03
N TYR A 341 1.40 -15.51 14.87
CA TYR A 341 2.71 -14.92 14.56
C TYR A 341 3.22 -13.98 15.64
N VAL A 342 2.40 -12.99 16.03
CA VAL A 342 2.81 -11.97 17.02
C VAL A 342 3.23 -12.62 18.35
N GLY A 343 2.46 -13.58 18.83
CA GLY A 343 2.77 -14.31 20.06
C GLY A 343 4.08 -15.07 19.95
N LYS A 344 4.29 -15.81 18.86
CA LYS A 344 5.52 -16.59 18.62
C LYS A 344 6.75 -15.66 18.50
N ALA A 345 6.64 -14.55 17.76
CA ALA A 345 7.74 -13.61 17.60
C ALA A 345 8.15 -12.95 18.92
N LYS A 346 7.18 -12.53 19.73
CA LYS A 346 7.42 -11.96 21.07
C LYS A 346 8.07 -12.93 22.04
N GLU A 347 7.73 -14.23 21.97
CA GLU A 347 8.41 -15.23 22.80
C GLU A 347 9.90 -15.31 22.47
N VAL A 348 10.25 -15.35 21.18
CA VAL A 348 11.66 -15.37 20.75
C VAL A 348 12.36 -14.06 21.11
N GLN A 349 11.68 -12.92 20.99
CA GLN A 349 12.22 -11.59 21.32
C GLN A 349 12.68 -11.48 22.78
N LYS A 350 12.12 -12.26 23.70
CA LYS A 350 12.55 -12.26 25.12
C LYS A 350 14.03 -12.58 25.27
N ALA A 351 14.56 -13.50 24.47
CA ALA A 351 15.98 -13.84 24.50
C ALA A 351 16.86 -12.66 24.04
N GLN A 352 16.46 -11.96 22.98
CA GLN A 352 17.20 -10.80 22.51
C GLN A 352 17.17 -9.66 23.54
N LYS A 353 16.03 -9.37 24.13
CA LYS A 353 15.90 -8.37 25.21
C LYS A 353 16.76 -8.71 26.42
N ALA A 354 16.82 -9.99 26.80
CA ALA A 354 17.71 -10.42 27.87
C ALA A 354 19.19 -10.14 27.55
N ILE A 355 19.62 -10.36 26.29
CA ILE A 355 20.99 -10.03 25.84
C ILE A 355 21.23 -8.52 25.97
N GLU A 356 20.31 -7.69 25.50
CA GLU A 356 20.41 -6.22 25.56
C GLU A 356 20.49 -5.68 26.99
N GLU A 357 19.81 -6.33 27.91
CA GLU A 357 19.81 -6.00 29.35
C GLU A 357 21.01 -6.61 30.12
N GLY A 358 21.85 -7.38 29.44
CA GLY A 358 22.96 -8.11 30.08
C GLY A 358 22.53 -9.31 30.91
N ASN A 359 21.33 -9.85 30.67
CA ASN A 359 20.76 -11.01 31.28
C ASN A 359 20.99 -12.28 30.45
N CYS A 360 20.83 -13.46 31.06
CA CYS A 360 20.99 -14.72 30.36
C CYS A 360 19.81 -15.03 29.40
N PRO A 361 20.03 -15.11 28.07
CA PRO A 361 18.95 -15.39 27.11
C PRO A 361 18.34 -16.79 27.31
N LEU A 362 19.10 -17.77 27.88
CA LEU A 362 18.62 -19.14 28.11
C LEU A 362 17.63 -19.22 29.27
N GLU A 363 17.66 -18.25 30.19
CA GLU A 363 16.66 -18.14 31.25
C GLU A 363 15.38 -17.49 30.73
N ALA A 364 15.52 -16.49 29.87
CA ALA A 364 14.39 -15.79 29.25
C ALA A 364 13.65 -16.66 28.23
N LEU A 365 14.37 -17.54 27.52
CA LEU A 365 13.84 -18.49 26.53
C LEU A 365 14.48 -19.88 26.73
N PRO A 366 13.96 -20.71 27.63
CA PRO A 366 14.58 -22.01 27.98
C PRO A 366 14.72 -22.99 26.81
N GLU A 367 13.83 -22.93 25.80
CA GLU A 367 13.93 -23.77 24.61
C GLU A 367 15.16 -23.47 23.75
N LEU A 368 15.79 -22.31 23.91
CA LEU A 368 17.03 -21.96 23.23
C LEU A 368 18.25 -22.77 23.75
N LYS A 369 18.17 -23.34 24.95
CA LYS A 369 19.30 -24.07 25.54
C LYS A 369 19.76 -25.25 24.71
N PRO A 370 18.92 -26.24 24.35
CA PRO A 370 19.33 -27.34 23.48
C PRO A 370 19.83 -26.88 22.12
N VAL A 371 19.28 -25.80 21.58
CA VAL A 371 19.72 -25.17 20.31
C VAL A 371 21.18 -24.73 20.47
N MET A 372 21.46 -23.94 21.49
CA MET A 372 22.82 -23.46 21.79
C MET A 372 23.81 -24.58 22.09
N ASP A 373 23.37 -25.60 22.81
CA ASP A 373 24.22 -26.77 23.10
C ASP A 373 24.61 -27.50 21.81
N THR A 374 23.71 -27.55 20.83
CA THR A 374 23.99 -28.16 19.52
C THR A 374 24.90 -27.25 18.66
N VAL A 375 24.62 -25.96 18.59
CA VAL A 375 25.45 -24.99 17.83
C VAL A 375 26.88 -24.97 18.33
N ARG A 376 27.08 -24.98 19.68
CA ARG A 376 28.42 -24.92 20.29
C ARG A 376 29.28 -26.16 20.06
N LYS A 377 28.71 -27.30 19.69
CA LYS A 377 29.50 -28.49 19.30
C LYS A 377 30.36 -28.20 18.04
N THR A 378 29.84 -27.43 17.11
CA THR A 378 30.51 -27.09 15.86
C THR A 378 31.13 -25.68 15.90
N PHE A 379 30.47 -24.74 16.57
CA PHE A 379 30.85 -23.33 16.70
C PHE A 379 31.02 -22.96 18.18
N PRO A 380 32.13 -23.40 18.83
CA PRO A 380 32.32 -23.24 20.28
C PRO A 380 32.36 -21.77 20.73
N ASP A 381 32.75 -20.86 19.85
CA ASP A 381 32.84 -19.42 20.11
C ASP A 381 31.49 -18.69 19.97
N ALA A 382 30.44 -19.37 19.47
CA ALA A 382 29.10 -18.76 19.39
C ALA A 382 28.50 -18.64 20.80
N GLY A 383 28.25 -17.40 21.25
CA GLY A 383 27.79 -17.18 22.61
C GLY A 383 27.54 -15.72 22.95
N GLU A 384 27.60 -15.42 24.25
CA GLU A 384 27.38 -14.07 24.78
C GLU A 384 28.36 -13.07 24.20
N GLY A 385 27.84 -11.91 23.77
CA GLY A 385 28.62 -10.82 23.20
C GLY A 385 28.76 -10.83 21.69
N ASN A 386 28.54 -11.96 20.99
CA ASN A 386 28.62 -12.03 19.53
C ASN A 386 27.39 -12.65 18.85
N LEU A 387 26.36 -12.97 19.62
CA LEU A 387 25.15 -13.64 19.17
C LEU A 387 23.93 -12.74 19.27
N GLY A 388 23.11 -12.71 18.23
CA GLY A 388 21.75 -12.18 18.26
C GLY A 388 20.72 -13.31 18.14
N VAL A 389 19.56 -13.08 18.75
CA VAL A 389 18.43 -14.01 18.73
C VAL A 389 17.18 -13.29 18.20
N GLY A 390 16.45 -13.92 17.29
CA GLY A 390 15.20 -13.34 16.82
C GLY A 390 14.38 -14.26 15.95
N SER A 391 13.45 -13.68 15.21
CA SER A 391 12.52 -14.41 14.37
C SER A 391 12.72 -14.16 12.90
N THR A 392 12.21 -15.08 12.08
CA THR A 392 12.07 -14.95 10.63
C THR A 392 10.73 -15.54 10.19
N ILE A 393 10.28 -15.11 9.01
CA ILE A 393 9.20 -15.78 8.29
C ILE A 393 9.74 -16.35 6.99
N PHE A 394 9.12 -17.41 6.52
CA PHE A 394 9.21 -17.82 5.12
C PHE A 394 7.92 -17.45 4.39
N ALA A 395 8.05 -16.93 3.17
CA ALA A 395 6.93 -16.76 2.25
C ALA A 395 7.40 -16.88 0.81
N VAL A 396 6.63 -17.54 -0.05
CA VAL A 396 7.01 -17.77 -1.46
C VAL A 396 7.34 -16.46 -2.17
N LYS A 397 6.43 -15.48 -2.14
CA LYS A 397 6.61 -14.18 -2.80
C LYS A 397 5.95 -13.05 -2.01
N PRO A 398 6.58 -12.57 -0.93
CA PRO A 398 6.00 -11.55 -0.07
C PRO A 398 6.19 -10.13 -0.61
N GLY A 399 5.27 -9.23 -0.22
CA GLY A 399 5.43 -7.78 -0.32
C GLY A 399 4.74 -7.12 -1.50
N ASP A 400 3.74 -7.75 -2.11
CA ASP A 400 2.88 -7.10 -3.10
C ASP A 400 1.92 -6.11 -2.41
N GLY A 401 1.83 -4.90 -2.93
CA GLY A 401 0.94 -3.86 -2.40
C GLY A 401 1.63 -2.56 -1.99
N SER A 402 0.98 -1.74 -1.15
CA SER A 402 1.42 -0.37 -0.83
C SER A 402 1.98 -0.17 0.58
N ALA A 403 1.55 -0.96 1.56
CA ALA A 403 1.97 -0.84 2.97
C ALA A 403 3.30 -1.54 3.27
N ARG A 404 4.27 -1.44 2.35
CA ARG A 404 5.54 -2.20 2.39
C ARG A 404 6.44 -1.82 3.54
N GLU A 405 6.45 -0.54 3.88
CA GLU A 405 7.25 -0.04 4.99
C GLU A 405 6.73 -0.61 6.31
N GLN A 406 5.42 -0.52 6.58
CA GLN A 406 4.81 -1.06 7.79
C GLN A 406 4.92 -2.60 7.84
N ALA A 407 4.83 -3.27 6.68
CA ALA A 407 5.00 -4.72 6.61
C ALA A 407 6.40 -5.17 7.04
N ALA A 408 7.45 -4.36 6.80
CA ALA A 408 8.80 -4.62 7.26
C ALA A 408 9.02 -4.16 8.70
N SER A 409 8.66 -2.91 9.02
CA SER A 409 8.93 -2.32 10.34
C SER A 409 8.20 -3.04 11.48
N CYS A 410 6.97 -3.50 11.26
CA CYS A 410 6.23 -4.24 12.28
C CYS A 410 6.91 -5.57 12.65
N GLN A 411 7.49 -6.27 11.68
CA GLN A 411 8.27 -7.48 11.94
C GLN A 411 9.54 -7.15 12.73
N LYS A 412 10.24 -6.07 12.37
CA LYS A 412 11.43 -5.62 13.11
C LYS A 412 11.11 -5.27 14.56
N VAL A 413 10.03 -4.54 14.80
CA VAL A 413 9.54 -4.18 16.15
C VAL A 413 9.27 -5.42 17.00
N LEU A 414 8.84 -6.52 16.40
CA LEU A 414 8.60 -7.81 17.06
C LEU A 414 9.85 -8.70 17.16
N GLY A 415 11.04 -8.17 16.88
CA GLY A 415 12.29 -8.92 16.96
C GLY A 415 12.62 -9.72 15.70
N GLY A 416 12.03 -9.39 14.56
CA GLY A 416 12.38 -9.98 13.27
C GLY A 416 13.76 -9.53 12.79
N TRP A 417 14.60 -10.49 12.38
CA TRP A 417 15.93 -10.24 11.80
C TRP A 417 16.00 -10.49 10.30
N ALA A 418 15.11 -11.33 9.79
CA ALA A 418 15.15 -11.72 8.39
C ALA A 418 13.75 -12.01 7.85
N ASN A 419 13.63 -11.99 6.52
CA ASN A 419 12.65 -12.75 5.77
C ASN A 419 13.39 -13.73 4.85
N ILE A 420 12.82 -14.91 4.65
CA ILE A 420 13.30 -15.91 3.68
C ILE A 420 12.20 -16.06 2.63
N ALA A 421 12.55 -15.95 1.34
CA ALA A 421 11.59 -16.01 0.24
C ALA A 421 12.19 -16.73 -0.98
N ASN A 422 11.34 -17.30 -1.83
CA ASN A 422 11.80 -17.73 -3.14
C ASN A 422 12.00 -16.51 -4.06
N GLU A 423 11.13 -15.52 -3.96
CA GLU A 423 11.19 -14.26 -4.68
C GLU A 423 10.53 -13.14 -3.84
N TYR A 424 10.98 -11.91 -4.00
CA TYR A 424 10.26 -10.75 -3.44
C TYR A 424 9.35 -10.13 -4.49
N ALA A 425 8.06 -9.97 -4.16
CA ALA A 425 7.06 -9.44 -5.09
C ALA A 425 7.42 -8.04 -5.61
N THR A 426 8.11 -7.22 -4.80
CA THR A 426 8.61 -5.93 -5.23
C THR A 426 9.99 -5.62 -4.67
N LYS A 427 10.83 -4.97 -5.47
CA LYS A 427 12.13 -4.43 -5.02
C LYS A 427 11.96 -3.47 -3.84
N ARG A 428 10.83 -2.76 -3.74
CA ARG A 428 10.56 -1.81 -2.66
C ARG A 428 10.36 -2.49 -1.31
N TYR A 429 9.65 -3.63 -1.26
CA TYR A 429 9.50 -4.36 0.00
C TYR A 429 10.86 -4.88 0.48
N ARG A 430 11.64 -5.47 -0.43
CA ARG A 430 13.01 -5.87 -0.13
C ARG A 430 13.87 -4.71 0.41
N SER A 431 13.79 -3.54 -0.25
CA SER A 431 14.49 -2.33 0.21
C SER A 431 14.03 -1.87 1.58
N ASN A 432 12.74 -1.99 1.90
CA ASN A 432 12.23 -1.64 3.21
C ASN A 432 12.73 -2.59 4.30
N LEU A 433 12.85 -3.90 4.03
CA LEU A 433 13.50 -4.84 4.95
C LEU A 433 14.94 -4.38 5.27
N ILE A 434 15.71 -4.05 4.23
CA ILE A 434 17.10 -3.56 4.37
C ILE A 434 17.14 -2.27 5.18
N ASN A 435 16.27 -1.30 4.89
CA ASN A 435 16.22 -0.02 5.59
C ASN A 435 15.91 -0.18 7.09
N TRP A 436 15.18 -1.22 7.47
CA TRP A 436 14.91 -1.57 8.86
C TRP A 436 15.95 -2.51 9.48
N GLY A 437 17.06 -2.77 8.80
CA GLY A 437 18.12 -3.66 9.27
C GLY A 437 17.68 -5.12 9.34
N MET A 438 16.75 -5.52 8.48
CA MET A 438 16.35 -6.92 8.28
C MET A 438 17.04 -7.49 7.05
N LEU A 439 17.33 -8.78 7.09
CA LEU A 439 18.04 -9.50 6.03
C LEU A 439 17.03 -10.16 5.07
N PRO A 440 16.99 -9.74 3.80
CA PRO A 440 16.10 -10.33 2.80
C PRO A 440 16.79 -11.50 2.10
N PHE A 441 16.72 -12.68 2.69
CA PHE A 441 17.28 -13.90 2.11
C PHE A 441 16.42 -14.44 0.96
N LEU A 442 17.09 -15.10 0.02
CA LEU A 442 16.46 -15.89 -1.03
C LEU A 442 16.85 -17.35 -0.85
N ILE A 443 15.91 -18.25 -1.13
CA ILE A 443 16.13 -19.70 -1.19
C ILE A 443 15.50 -20.23 -2.47
N GLU A 444 16.13 -21.24 -3.10
CA GLU A 444 15.60 -21.85 -4.31
C GLU A 444 14.21 -22.46 -4.09
N GLU A 445 13.39 -22.51 -5.15
CA GLU A 445 12.11 -23.20 -5.12
C GLU A 445 12.32 -24.70 -4.92
N GLY A 446 11.52 -25.32 -4.07
CA GLY A 446 11.60 -26.74 -3.77
C GLY A 446 11.22 -27.06 -2.34
N ASP A 447 11.66 -28.24 -1.87
CA ASP A 447 11.47 -28.63 -0.48
C ASP A 447 12.36 -27.78 0.45
N LEU A 448 11.74 -27.14 1.43
CA LEU A 448 12.48 -26.34 2.40
C LEU A 448 13.30 -27.22 3.35
N PRO A 449 14.55 -26.84 3.66
CA PRO A 449 15.37 -27.57 4.64
C PRO A 449 14.87 -27.42 6.08
N PHE A 450 13.99 -26.45 6.32
CA PHE A 450 13.42 -26.11 7.62
C PHE A 450 11.89 -26.08 7.57
N ALA A 451 11.28 -26.05 8.75
CA ALA A 451 9.84 -25.91 8.94
C ALA A 451 9.53 -24.84 10.00
N ASN A 452 8.25 -24.44 10.08
CA ASN A 452 7.75 -23.54 11.13
C ASN A 452 8.07 -24.11 12.53
N GLY A 453 8.78 -23.35 13.33
CA GLY A 453 9.26 -23.71 14.66
C GLY A 453 10.74 -24.10 14.73
N ASP A 454 11.39 -24.39 13.58
CA ASP A 454 12.81 -24.69 13.55
C ASP A 454 13.68 -23.46 13.86
N TYR A 455 14.85 -23.70 14.40
CA TYR A 455 15.90 -22.70 14.61
C TYR A 455 16.96 -22.79 13.51
N LEU A 456 17.32 -21.63 12.98
CA LEU A 456 18.38 -21.49 12.00
C LEU A 456 19.56 -20.74 12.64
N PHE A 457 20.76 -21.26 12.46
CA PHE A 457 21.99 -20.60 12.87
C PHE A 457 22.74 -20.06 11.64
N ILE A 458 23.12 -18.80 11.69
CA ILE A 458 23.84 -18.11 10.60
C ILE A 458 25.14 -17.55 11.20
N PRO A 459 26.27 -18.23 11.00
CA PRO A 459 27.57 -17.76 11.46
C PRO A 459 28.07 -16.57 10.64
N GLU A 460 28.90 -15.73 11.22
CA GLU A 460 29.64 -14.61 10.58
C GLU A 460 28.78 -13.70 9.70
N ILE A 461 27.48 -13.56 10.04
CA ILE A 461 26.52 -12.82 9.18
C ILE A 461 26.91 -11.35 9.01
N ARG A 462 27.48 -10.71 10.02
CA ARG A 462 27.97 -9.33 9.92
C ARG A 462 29.05 -9.22 8.86
N LYS A 463 30.02 -10.12 8.88
CA LYS A 463 31.11 -10.19 7.88
C LYS A 463 30.57 -10.45 6.48
N ALA A 464 29.62 -11.37 6.34
CA ALA A 464 28.98 -11.66 5.06
C ALA A 464 28.30 -10.42 4.46
N VAL A 465 27.62 -9.61 5.28
CA VAL A 465 27.01 -8.34 4.87
C VAL A 465 28.06 -7.30 4.48
N GLU A 466 29.14 -7.15 5.26
CA GLU A 466 30.25 -6.23 4.97
C GLU A 466 30.95 -6.57 3.65
N GLU A 467 31.17 -7.86 3.40
CA GLU A 467 31.80 -8.39 2.20
C GLU A 467 30.86 -8.47 1.00
N LYS A 468 29.54 -8.18 1.20
CA LYS A 468 28.49 -8.28 0.18
C LYS A 468 28.41 -9.68 -0.42
N ALA A 469 28.49 -10.71 0.41
CA ALA A 469 28.39 -12.08 -0.01
C ALA A 469 27.06 -12.32 -0.75
N SER A 470 27.15 -13.03 -1.87
CA SER A 470 25.97 -13.41 -2.67
C SER A 470 25.37 -14.72 -2.23
N ASP A 471 26.12 -15.52 -1.50
CA ASP A 471 25.74 -16.81 -0.97
C ASP A 471 26.14 -16.89 0.51
N ILE A 472 25.25 -17.40 1.34
CA ILE A 472 25.42 -17.41 2.79
C ILE A 472 25.09 -18.80 3.32
N THR A 473 26.08 -19.43 3.93
CA THR A 473 25.89 -20.70 4.61
C THR A 473 25.11 -20.53 5.91
N ALA A 474 24.06 -21.29 6.05
CA ALA A 474 23.24 -21.38 7.26
C ALA A 474 23.01 -22.83 7.68
N TYR A 475 22.57 -23.02 8.90
CA TYR A 475 22.36 -24.35 9.47
C TYR A 475 20.98 -24.43 10.11
N VAL A 476 20.23 -25.49 9.80
CA VAL A 476 19.03 -25.86 10.56
C VAL A 476 19.44 -26.66 11.76
N VAL A 477 18.96 -26.32 12.94
CA VAL A 477 19.23 -27.07 14.17
C VAL A 477 18.24 -28.23 14.30
N LYS A 478 18.69 -29.45 14.01
CA LYS A 478 17.87 -30.68 14.07
C LYS A 478 18.28 -31.53 15.26
N GLY A 479 17.59 -31.35 16.40
CA GLY A 479 17.90 -32.10 17.61
C GLY A 479 19.34 -31.86 18.09
N ASP A 480 20.22 -32.83 17.86
CA ASP A 480 21.61 -32.81 18.34
C ASP A 480 22.67 -32.56 17.26
N HIS A 481 22.26 -32.23 16.04
CA HIS A 481 23.14 -31.95 14.91
C HIS A 481 22.68 -30.72 14.09
N LEU A 482 23.56 -30.25 13.22
CA LEU A 482 23.31 -29.14 12.31
C LEU A 482 23.21 -29.66 10.87
N GLU A 483 22.21 -29.26 10.15
CA GLU A 483 22.06 -29.51 8.71
C GLU A 483 22.35 -28.23 7.94
N GLU A 484 23.37 -28.28 7.08
CA GLU A 484 23.82 -27.14 6.30
C GLU A 484 22.91 -26.90 5.10
N PHE A 485 22.67 -25.61 4.80
CA PHE A 485 21.99 -25.15 3.59
C PHE A 485 22.48 -23.76 3.19
N HIS A 486 22.16 -23.35 1.97
CA HIS A 486 22.57 -22.08 1.37
C HIS A 486 21.40 -21.26 0.89
#